data_03873cb027b8e9569b8376acf7276f66
#
_entry.id   03873cb027b8e9569b8376acf7276f66
#
_cell.length_a   1.000
_cell.length_b   1.000
_cell.length_c   1.000
_cell.angle_alpha   90.00
_cell.angle_beta   90.00
_cell.angle_gamma   90.00
#
_symmetry.space_group_name_H-M   'P 1'
#
loop_
_entity.id
_entity.type
_entity.pdbx_description
1 polymer ?
#
loop_
_entity_poly.entity_id
_entity_poly.type
_entity_poly.pdbx_seq_one_letter_code
_entity_poly.pdbx_strand_id
1 'polypeptide(L)'
;MEAYLGTVLMRTLHILFGILWIGLLYYFNFVQTEYFKESEADAKSDVVKKLVPNALWYFRWAAAFTFFTGVYLLYWKGIATNVGITLGAIMATIMAANVWFVIWPNQKKVIAGSPDAAEAGAKAGLASRTNTLFSIPMLYLMVYSAHAGSLPNQLLIGNQLTGLWVGLAIIAVIELNALFGKMNPMITSVKAVVHSGLALGVIFALIVNYL
;
A
#
# COMPACT_ATOMS: atom_id res chain seq x y z
N MET A 1 21.75 -21.47 13.14
CA MET A 1 22.48 -20.33 12.58
C MET A 1 21.99 -19.98 11.17
N GLU A 2 21.92 -20.93 10.24
CA GLU A 2 21.46 -20.71 8.85
C GLU A 2 20.04 -20.14 8.76
N ALA A 3 19.10 -20.70 9.51
CA ALA A 3 17.72 -20.21 9.57
C ALA A 3 17.61 -18.76 10.06
N TYR A 4 18.44 -18.36 11.02
CA TYR A 4 18.50 -16.98 11.51
C TYR A 4 19.04 -16.03 10.45
N LEU A 5 20.15 -16.40 9.79
CA LEU A 5 20.71 -15.59 8.71
C LEU A 5 19.74 -15.43 7.54
N GLY A 6 19.02 -16.49 7.15
CA GLY A 6 17.99 -16.44 6.12
C GLY A 6 16.87 -15.48 6.48
N THR A 7 16.39 -15.50 7.72
CA THR A 7 15.34 -14.59 8.19
C THR A 7 15.82 -13.14 8.23
N VAL A 8 17.04 -12.88 8.67
CA VAL A 8 17.63 -11.52 8.67
C VAL A 8 17.76 -11.00 7.25
N LEU A 9 18.30 -11.81 6.32
CA LEU A 9 18.44 -11.45 4.92
C LEU A 9 17.08 -11.12 4.30
N MET A 10 16.07 -11.99 4.47
CA MET A 10 14.73 -11.76 3.90
C MET A 10 14.06 -10.53 4.51
N ARG A 11 14.26 -10.25 5.78
CA ARG A 11 13.76 -9.00 6.40
C ARG A 11 14.45 -7.77 5.82
N THR A 12 15.76 -7.83 5.62
CA THR A 12 16.52 -6.75 5.00
C THR A 12 16.03 -6.48 3.59
N LEU A 13 15.85 -7.52 2.77
CA LEU A 13 15.29 -7.39 1.42
C LEU A 13 13.86 -6.86 1.43
N HIS A 14 13.00 -7.33 2.35
CA HIS A 14 11.63 -6.83 2.51
C HIS A 14 11.60 -5.32 2.80
N ILE A 15 12.44 -4.87 3.72
CA ILE A 15 12.56 -3.44 4.04
C ILE A 15 13.10 -2.65 2.84
N LEU A 16 14.13 -3.13 2.18
CA LEU A 16 14.74 -2.48 1.02
C LEU A 16 13.75 -2.29 -0.12
N PHE A 17 13.06 -3.36 -0.52
CA PHE A 17 12.03 -3.29 -1.55
C PHE A 17 10.80 -2.48 -1.09
N GLY A 18 10.46 -2.55 0.18
CA GLY A 18 9.40 -1.74 0.78
C GLY A 18 9.70 -0.24 0.72
N ILE A 19 10.93 0.18 1.02
CA ILE A 19 11.38 1.57 0.87
C ILE A 19 11.23 2.03 -0.58
N LEU A 20 11.70 1.23 -1.54
CA LEU A 20 11.59 1.55 -2.96
C LEU A 20 10.12 1.63 -3.41
N TRP A 21 9.29 0.67 -3.01
CA TRP A 21 7.87 0.63 -3.36
C TRP A 21 7.10 1.83 -2.81
N ILE A 22 7.17 2.05 -1.50
CA ILE A 22 6.43 3.14 -0.83
C ILE A 22 7.01 4.50 -1.20
N GLY A 23 8.33 4.60 -1.37
CA GLY A 23 8.97 5.82 -1.85
C GLY A 23 8.48 6.24 -3.24
N LEU A 24 8.38 5.30 -4.19
CA LEU A 24 7.82 5.56 -5.51
C LEU A 24 6.30 5.84 -5.47
N LEU A 25 5.54 5.18 -4.58
CA LEU A 25 4.13 5.50 -4.36
C LEU A 25 3.96 6.96 -3.96
N TYR A 26 4.77 7.44 -3.03
CA TYR A 26 4.73 8.83 -2.56
C TYR A 26 5.25 9.80 -3.63
N TYR A 27 6.29 9.42 -4.36
CA TYR A 27 6.74 10.20 -5.51
C TYR A 27 5.61 10.43 -6.53
N PHE A 28 4.90 9.40 -6.95
CA PHE A 28 3.78 9.54 -7.88
C PHE A 28 2.66 10.41 -7.32
N ASN A 29 2.33 10.25 -6.05
CA ASN A 29 1.17 10.91 -5.44
C ASN A 29 1.47 12.32 -4.90
N PHE A 30 2.69 12.60 -4.44
CA PHE A 30 3.02 13.86 -3.78
C PHE A 30 3.86 14.79 -4.65
N VAL A 31 4.67 14.24 -5.56
CA VAL A 31 5.59 15.01 -6.37
C VAL A 31 5.09 15.09 -7.82
N GLN A 32 4.97 13.96 -8.49
CA GLN A 32 4.61 13.92 -9.91
C GLN A 32 3.20 14.46 -10.18
N THR A 33 2.21 14.12 -9.33
CA THR A 33 0.83 14.60 -9.50
C THR A 33 0.76 16.12 -9.33
N GLU A 34 1.49 16.70 -8.39
CA GLU A 34 1.52 18.14 -8.20
C GLU A 34 2.28 18.83 -9.37
N TYR A 35 3.42 18.30 -9.79
CA TYR A 35 4.12 18.77 -10.97
C TYR A 35 3.24 18.79 -12.22
N PHE A 36 2.40 17.78 -12.44
CA PHE A 36 1.52 17.71 -13.60
C PHE A 36 0.39 18.75 -13.62
N LYS A 37 0.10 19.40 -12.48
CA LYS A 37 -0.88 20.51 -12.42
C LYS A 37 -0.30 21.82 -12.92
N GLU A 38 1.01 21.98 -12.78
CA GLU A 38 1.71 23.24 -13.05
C GLU A 38 2.54 23.17 -14.35
N SER A 39 2.81 21.94 -14.85
CA SER A 39 3.67 21.74 -16.01
C SER A 39 2.94 22.02 -17.32
N GLU A 40 3.69 22.58 -18.27
CA GLU A 40 3.27 22.74 -19.67
C GLU A 40 2.97 21.37 -20.32
N ALA A 41 2.08 21.38 -21.31
CA ALA A 41 1.61 20.16 -21.97
C ALA A 41 2.74 19.30 -22.57
N ASP A 42 3.73 19.95 -23.19
CA ASP A 42 4.89 19.26 -23.79
C ASP A 42 5.79 18.64 -22.74
N ALA A 43 6.07 19.34 -21.64
CA ALA A 43 6.85 18.82 -20.51
C ALA A 43 6.16 17.62 -19.86
N LYS A 44 4.85 17.71 -19.64
CA LYS A 44 4.04 16.61 -19.16
C LYS A 44 4.07 15.40 -20.09
N SER A 45 3.93 15.63 -21.40
CA SER A 45 4.00 14.58 -22.41
C SER A 45 5.36 13.87 -22.41
N ASP A 46 6.46 14.63 -22.31
CA ASP A 46 7.80 14.07 -22.25
C ASP A 46 8.02 13.20 -21.01
N VAL A 47 7.61 13.67 -19.83
CA VAL A 47 7.66 12.92 -18.58
C VAL A 47 6.84 11.63 -18.68
N VAL A 48 5.61 11.69 -19.19
CA VAL A 48 4.75 10.51 -19.35
C VAL A 48 5.38 9.47 -20.30
N LYS A 49 6.05 9.91 -21.34
CA LYS A 49 6.68 9.01 -22.31
C LYS A 49 8.02 8.43 -21.88
N LYS A 50 8.82 9.17 -21.12
CA LYS A 50 10.22 8.81 -20.83
C LYS A 50 10.45 8.42 -19.36
N LEU A 51 9.93 9.19 -18.41
CA LEU A 51 10.18 8.98 -16.98
C LEU A 51 9.21 7.98 -16.35
N VAL A 52 7.91 8.14 -16.64
CA VAL A 52 6.86 7.32 -16.02
C VAL A 52 7.02 5.83 -16.30
N PRO A 53 7.33 5.35 -17.53
CA PRO A 53 7.52 3.92 -17.79
C PRO A 53 8.64 3.30 -16.95
N ASN A 54 9.74 4.03 -16.80
CA ASN A 54 10.90 3.59 -16.02
C ASN A 54 10.55 3.53 -14.52
N ALA A 55 9.96 4.60 -13.97
CA ALA A 55 9.53 4.64 -12.57
C ALA A 55 8.49 3.55 -12.25
N LEU A 56 7.53 3.31 -13.15
CA LEU A 56 6.55 2.22 -13.01
C LEU A 56 7.17 0.82 -13.07
N TRP A 57 8.26 0.64 -13.81
CA TRP A 57 8.98 -0.64 -13.82
C TRP A 57 9.54 -0.96 -12.44
N TYR A 58 10.27 -0.03 -11.83
CA TYR A 58 10.77 -0.20 -10.46
C TYR A 58 9.64 -0.33 -9.43
N PHE A 59 8.61 0.48 -9.56
CA PHE A 59 7.46 0.48 -8.64
C PHE A 59 6.77 -0.89 -8.56
N ARG A 60 6.43 -1.49 -9.70
CA ARG A 60 5.73 -2.78 -9.72
C ARG A 60 6.60 -3.93 -9.24
N TRP A 61 7.89 -3.96 -9.62
CA TRP A 61 8.79 -5.01 -9.17
C TRP A 61 9.14 -4.86 -7.70
N ALA A 62 9.31 -3.65 -7.20
CA ALA A 62 9.46 -3.41 -5.76
C ALA A 62 8.24 -3.91 -4.98
N ALA A 63 7.02 -3.67 -5.46
CA ALA A 63 5.80 -4.21 -4.87
C ALA A 63 5.80 -5.75 -4.86
N ALA A 64 6.16 -6.39 -5.97
CA ALA A 64 6.24 -7.84 -6.07
C ALA A 64 7.27 -8.44 -5.11
N PHE A 65 8.49 -7.91 -5.10
CA PHE A 65 9.54 -8.41 -4.20
C PHE A 65 9.23 -8.16 -2.73
N THR A 66 8.61 -7.01 -2.39
CA THR A 66 8.10 -6.78 -1.03
C THR A 66 7.06 -7.83 -0.66
N PHE A 67 6.11 -8.11 -1.55
CA PHE A 67 5.10 -9.15 -1.33
C PHE A 67 5.72 -10.53 -1.11
N PHE A 68 6.58 -11.01 -2.01
CA PHE A 68 7.17 -12.34 -1.90
C PHE A 68 8.06 -12.50 -0.65
N THR A 69 8.87 -11.50 -0.33
CA THR A 69 9.66 -11.51 0.90
C THR A 69 8.77 -11.45 2.15
N GLY A 70 7.65 -10.73 2.08
CA GLY A 70 6.66 -10.69 3.15
C GLY A 70 5.99 -12.05 3.38
N VAL A 71 5.60 -12.75 2.32
CA VAL A 71 5.04 -14.12 2.40
C VAL A 71 6.05 -15.07 3.04
N TYR A 72 7.32 -15.01 2.65
CA TYR A 72 8.39 -15.80 3.28
C TYR A 72 8.49 -15.51 4.78
N LEU A 73 8.48 -14.22 5.18
CA LEU A 73 8.57 -13.84 6.59
C LEU A 73 7.35 -14.31 7.40
N LEU A 74 6.14 -14.23 6.84
CA LEU A 74 4.93 -14.74 7.49
C LEU A 74 4.99 -16.27 7.66
N TYR A 75 5.41 -17.00 6.63
CA TYR A 75 5.56 -18.45 6.69
C TYR A 75 6.54 -18.87 7.79
N TRP A 76 7.70 -18.20 7.86
CA TRP A 76 8.76 -18.54 8.80
C TRP A 76 8.45 -18.18 10.25
N LYS A 77 7.64 -17.13 10.49
CA LYS A 77 7.21 -16.74 11.84
C LYS A 77 5.95 -17.45 12.33
N GLY A 78 5.31 -18.22 11.48
CA GLY A 78 3.96 -18.73 11.70
C GLY A 78 2.91 -17.71 11.22
N ILE A 79 2.04 -18.14 10.30
CA ILE A 79 1.01 -17.31 9.71
C ILE A 79 0.05 -16.80 10.80
N ALA A 80 -0.23 -15.50 10.77
CA ALA A 80 -1.26 -14.86 11.59
C ALA A 80 -1.09 -15.02 13.11
N THR A 81 0.09 -14.68 13.61
CA THR A 81 0.37 -14.76 15.06
C THR A 81 -0.32 -13.65 15.87
N ASN A 82 -0.73 -12.54 15.23
CA ASN A 82 -1.50 -11.49 15.89
C ASN A 82 -2.36 -10.69 14.87
N VAL A 83 -3.35 -9.97 15.38
CA VAL A 83 -4.27 -9.15 14.57
C VAL A 83 -3.54 -8.08 13.78
N GLY A 84 -2.55 -7.42 14.37
CA GLY A 84 -1.79 -6.35 13.73
C GLY A 84 -1.07 -6.81 12.47
N ILE A 85 -0.25 -7.88 12.56
CA ILE A 85 0.47 -8.38 11.39
C ILE A 85 -0.48 -8.92 10.32
N THR A 86 -1.59 -9.53 10.73
CA THR A 86 -2.59 -10.07 9.80
C THR A 86 -3.23 -8.94 8.99
N LEU A 87 -3.72 -7.89 9.65
CA LEU A 87 -4.33 -6.73 8.98
C LEU A 87 -3.32 -5.97 8.13
N GLY A 88 -2.09 -5.79 8.63
CA GLY A 88 -1.00 -5.15 7.88
C GLY A 88 -0.62 -5.93 6.62
N ALA A 89 -0.51 -7.26 6.71
CA ALA A 89 -0.21 -8.14 5.58
C ALA A 89 -1.33 -8.16 4.54
N ILE A 90 -2.60 -8.14 4.98
CA ILE A 90 -3.76 -8.04 4.07
C ILE A 90 -3.75 -6.71 3.33
N MET A 91 -3.55 -5.57 4.02
CA MET A 91 -3.41 -4.27 3.35
C MET A 91 -2.27 -4.28 2.33
N ALA A 92 -1.08 -4.77 2.69
CA ALA A 92 0.06 -4.84 1.78
C ALA A 92 -0.23 -5.73 0.57
N THR A 93 -0.94 -6.85 0.76
CA THR A 93 -1.36 -7.74 -0.34
C THR A 93 -2.32 -7.04 -1.29
N ILE A 94 -3.34 -6.36 -0.77
CA ILE A 94 -4.29 -5.56 -1.56
C ILE A 94 -3.55 -4.45 -2.31
N MET A 95 -2.66 -3.72 -1.64
CA MET A 95 -1.86 -2.67 -2.27
C MET A 95 -0.98 -3.23 -3.41
N ALA A 96 -0.37 -4.40 -3.24
CA ALA A 96 0.40 -5.06 -4.30
C ALA A 96 -0.50 -5.52 -5.46
N ALA A 97 -1.67 -6.08 -5.16
CA ALA A 97 -2.67 -6.44 -6.15
C ALA A 97 -3.14 -5.21 -6.96
N ASN A 98 -3.40 -4.09 -6.29
CA ASN A 98 -3.73 -2.82 -6.95
C ASN A 98 -2.63 -2.36 -7.91
N VAL A 99 -1.35 -2.50 -7.54
CA VAL A 99 -0.24 -2.16 -8.44
C VAL A 99 -0.26 -3.00 -9.71
N TRP A 100 -0.44 -4.30 -9.59
CA TRP A 100 -0.32 -5.23 -10.71
C TRP A 100 -1.58 -5.33 -11.56
N PHE A 101 -2.76 -5.28 -10.95
CA PHE A 101 -4.03 -5.55 -11.63
C PHE A 101 -4.86 -4.30 -11.94
N VAL A 102 -4.59 -3.18 -11.27
CA VAL A 102 -5.33 -1.93 -11.50
C VAL A 102 -4.41 -0.83 -12.02
N ILE A 103 -3.37 -0.45 -11.26
CA ILE A 103 -2.54 0.70 -11.60
C ILE A 103 -1.74 0.43 -12.88
N TRP A 104 -0.99 -0.65 -12.92
CA TRP A 104 -0.13 -0.99 -14.05
C TRP A 104 -0.86 -1.13 -15.41
N PRO A 105 -1.96 -1.91 -15.54
CA PRO A 105 -2.68 -2.04 -16.79
C PRO A 105 -3.25 -0.71 -17.29
N ASN A 106 -3.79 0.11 -16.38
CA ASN A 106 -4.37 1.41 -16.72
C ASN A 106 -3.29 2.43 -17.08
N GLN A 107 -2.16 2.44 -16.39
CA GLN A 107 -1.03 3.31 -16.74
C GLN A 107 -0.43 2.98 -18.11
N LYS A 108 -0.41 1.72 -18.53
CA LYS A 108 -0.02 1.35 -19.92
C LYS A 108 -0.91 2.04 -20.95
N LYS A 109 -2.21 2.12 -20.72
CA LYS A 109 -3.15 2.80 -21.61
C LYS A 109 -2.90 4.31 -21.67
N VAL A 110 -2.61 4.92 -20.52
CA VAL A 110 -2.24 6.35 -20.45
C VAL A 110 -0.96 6.63 -21.23
N ILE A 111 0.09 5.83 -21.03
CA ILE A 111 1.37 5.98 -21.74
C ILE A 111 1.22 5.78 -23.25
N ALA A 112 0.39 4.82 -23.66
CA ALA A 112 0.12 4.54 -25.08
C ALA A 112 -0.79 5.60 -25.75
N GLY A 113 -1.39 6.52 -24.99
CA GLY A 113 -2.36 7.48 -25.54
C GLY A 113 -3.64 6.82 -26.06
N SER A 114 -4.08 5.72 -25.42
CA SER A 114 -5.29 4.98 -25.83
C SER A 114 -6.53 5.87 -25.80
N PRO A 115 -7.58 5.56 -26.58
CA PRO A 115 -8.82 6.34 -26.58
C PRO A 115 -9.48 6.47 -25.20
N ASP A 116 -9.31 5.46 -24.33
CA ASP A 116 -9.79 5.40 -22.96
C ASP A 116 -8.74 5.87 -21.91
N ALA A 117 -7.68 6.54 -22.32
CA ALA A 117 -6.58 6.95 -21.45
C ALA A 117 -7.05 7.82 -20.25
N ALA A 118 -8.04 8.69 -20.45
CA ALA A 118 -8.56 9.54 -19.39
C ALA A 118 -9.27 8.71 -18.30
N GLU A 119 -10.11 7.75 -18.69
CA GLU A 119 -10.78 6.83 -17.77
C GLU A 119 -9.77 5.92 -17.06
N ALA A 120 -8.83 5.36 -17.81
CA ALA A 120 -7.76 4.53 -17.28
C ALA A 120 -6.89 5.30 -16.26
N GLY A 121 -6.55 6.57 -16.57
CA GLY A 121 -5.85 7.45 -15.65
C GLY A 121 -6.60 7.72 -14.36
N ALA A 122 -7.92 7.92 -14.43
CA ALA A 122 -8.76 8.09 -13.25
C ALA A 122 -8.80 6.82 -12.38
N LYS A 123 -8.94 5.64 -12.98
CA LYS A 123 -8.90 4.34 -12.25
C LYS A 123 -7.54 4.11 -11.58
N ALA A 124 -6.46 4.28 -12.32
CA ALA A 124 -5.11 4.17 -11.75
C ALA A 124 -4.87 5.17 -10.62
N GLY A 125 -5.33 6.40 -10.78
CA GLY A 125 -5.22 7.46 -9.78
C GLY A 125 -5.98 7.12 -8.51
N LEU A 126 -7.21 6.64 -8.61
CA LEU A 126 -8.02 6.22 -7.45
C LEU A 126 -7.35 5.09 -6.68
N ALA A 127 -6.93 4.03 -7.36
CA ALA A 127 -6.23 2.90 -6.72
C ALA A 127 -4.89 3.34 -6.09
N SER A 128 -4.14 4.23 -6.74
CA SER A 128 -2.90 4.77 -6.21
C SER A 128 -3.12 5.63 -4.96
N ARG A 129 -4.17 6.46 -4.93
CA ARG A 129 -4.56 7.23 -3.73
C ARG A 129 -5.01 6.34 -2.59
N THR A 130 -5.74 5.27 -2.87
CA THR A 130 -6.14 4.27 -1.88
C THR A 130 -4.91 3.54 -1.32
N ASN A 131 -3.96 3.14 -2.16
CA ASN A 131 -2.69 2.59 -1.70
C ASN A 131 -1.92 3.57 -0.79
N THR A 132 -1.93 4.87 -1.12
CA THR A 132 -1.32 5.89 -0.26
C THR A 132 -2.03 5.98 1.10
N LEU A 133 -3.35 5.92 1.11
CA LEU A 133 -4.14 5.89 2.34
C LEU A 133 -3.79 4.66 3.21
N PHE A 134 -3.73 3.48 2.61
CA PHE A 134 -3.38 2.23 3.30
C PHE A 134 -1.93 2.16 3.78
N SER A 135 -1.00 2.84 3.09
CA SER A 135 0.42 2.72 3.39
C SER A 135 0.78 3.13 4.83
N ILE A 136 0.09 4.12 5.39
CA ILE A 136 0.36 4.62 6.75
C ILE A 136 -0.09 3.62 7.83
N PRO A 137 -1.37 3.18 7.89
CA PRO A 137 -1.77 2.15 8.85
C PRO A 137 -1.05 0.82 8.63
N MET A 138 -0.80 0.42 7.39
CA MET A 138 -0.05 -0.79 7.08
C MET A 138 1.36 -0.74 7.69
N LEU A 139 2.09 0.36 7.47
CA LEU A 139 3.42 0.53 8.05
C LEU A 139 3.38 0.50 9.59
N TYR A 140 2.41 1.21 10.20
CA TYR A 140 2.21 1.17 11.65
C TYR A 140 2.04 -0.26 12.14
N LEU A 141 1.15 -1.05 11.54
CA LEU A 141 0.86 -2.42 11.94
C LEU A 141 2.06 -3.35 11.76
N MET A 142 2.87 -3.18 10.70
CA MET A 142 4.11 -3.93 10.49
C MET A 142 5.14 -3.63 11.60
N VAL A 143 5.34 -2.34 11.94
CA VAL A 143 6.26 -1.92 13.01
C VAL A 143 5.73 -2.37 14.37
N TYR A 144 4.45 -2.13 14.66
CA TYR A 144 3.79 -2.56 15.89
C TYR A 144 3.98 -4.05 16.14
N SER A 145 3.66 -4.89 15.15
CA SER A 145 3.75 -6.34 15.28
C SER A 145 5.18 -6.87 15.45
N ALA A 146 6.17 -6.11 14.99
CA ALA A 146 7.58 -6.48 15.16
C ALA A 146 8.11 -6.15 16.56
N HIS A 147 7.56 -5.14 17.24
CA HIS A 147 8.09 -4.59 18.49
C HIS A 147 7.20 -4.80 19.70
N ALA A 148 5.88 -4.95 19.51
CA ALA A 148 4.92 -5.10 20.60
C ALA A 148 4.70 -6.57 21.05
N GLY A 149 5.62 -7.47 20.72
CA GLY A 149 5.53 -8.93 20.88
C GLY A 149 5.36 -9.52 22.28
N SER A 150 5.19 -8.70 23.31
CA SER A 150 4.97 -9.13 24.70
C SER A 150 3.60 -8.74 25.26
N LEU A 151 2.75 -8.08 24.49
CA LEU A 151 1.43 -7.67 25.00
C LEU A 151 0.42 -8.82 24.86
N PRO A 152 -0.37 -9.11 25.94
CA PRO A 152 -1.27 -10.28 25.98
C PRO A 152 -2.33 -10.33 24.88
N ASN A 153 -2.68 -9.19 24.31
CA ASN A 153 -3.78 -9.04 23.36
C ASN A 153 -3.41 -9.25 21.88
N GLN A 154 -2.31 -9.95 21.61
CA GLN A 154 -1.78 -10.03 20.23
C GLN A 154 -2.01 -11.35 19.53
N LEU A 155 -2.51 -12.34 20.22
CA LEU A 155 -2.80 -13.66 19.67
C LEU A 155 -4.22 -13.69 19.10
N LEU A 156 -4.43 -14.36 17.96
CA LEU A 156 -5.77 -14.60 17.39
C LEU A 156 -6.57 -15.60 18.26
N ILE A 157 -6.88 -15.21 19.50
CA ILE A 157 -7.58 -16.04 20.46
C ILE A 157 -8.72 -15.25 21.11
N GLY A 158 -9.91 -15.81 21.13
CA GLY A 158 -11.05 -15.25 21.85
C GLY A 158 -11.59 -13.93 21.30
N ASN A 159 -11.73 -12.92 22.15
CA ASN A 159 -12.34 -11.63 21.79
C ASN A 159 -11.59 -10.82 20.72
N GLN A 160 -10.36 -11.15 20.43
CA GLN A 160 -9.54 -10.47 19.42
C GLN A 160 -9.99 -10.73 17.97
N LEU A 161 -10.82 -11.72 17.73
CA LEU A 161 -11.49 -11.91 16.46
C LEU A 161 -12.38 -10.71 16.12
N THR A 162 -12.91 -9.97 17.11
CA THR A 162 -13.68 -8.75 16.87
C THR A 162 -12.83 -7.68 16.20
N GLY A 163 -11.64 -7.40 16.71
CA GLY A 163 -10.69 -6.46 16.12
C GLY A 163 -10.30 -6.84 14.68
N LEU A 164 -10.08 -8.13 14.44
CA LEU A 164 -9.81 -8.63 13.10
C LEU A 164 -10.97 -8.36 12.13
N TRP A 165 -12.20 -8.72 12.52
CA TRP A 165 -13.36 -8.52 11.65
C TRP A 165 -13.67 -7.04 11.39
N VAL A 166 -13.57 -6.20 12.42
CA VAL A 166 -13.74 -4.74 12.27
C VAL A 166 -12.67 -4.17 11.34
N GLY A 167 -11.41 -4.55 11.53
CA GLY A 167 -10.33 -4.12 10.65
C GLY A 167 -10.52 -4.57 9.20
N LEU A 168 -10.94 -5.82 8.97
CA LEU A 168 -11.23 -6.35 7.65
C LEU A 168 -12.41 -5.61 6.99
N ALA A 169 -13.45 -5.29 7.74
CA ALA A 169 -14.59 -4.54 7.22
C ALA A 169 -14.19 -3.14 6.75
N ILE A 170 -13.35 -2.44 7.53
CA ILE A 170 -12.82 -1.12 7.14
C ILE A 170 -11.98 -1.23 5.86
N ILE A 171 -11.06 -2.20 5.80
CA ILE A 171 -10.24 -2.43 4.62
C ILE A 171 -11.12 -2.72 3.40
N ALA A 172 -12.11 -3.60 3.54
CA ALA A 172 -13.01 -3.97 2.46
C ALA A 172 -13.80 -2.77 1.92
N VAL A 173 -14.36 -1.93 2.79
CA VAL A 173 -15.11 -0.72 2.38
C VAL A 173 -14.22 0.24 1.61
N ILE A 174 -12.99 0.47 2.08
CA ILE A 174 -12.04 1.37 1.40
C ILE A 174 -11.63 0.79 0.05
N GLU A 175 -11.36 -0.52 -0.03
CA GLU A 175 -10.95 -1.16 -1.28
C GLU A 175 -12.10 -1.25 -2.29
N LEU A 176 -13.32 -1.50 -1.86
CA LEU A 176 -14.49 -1.45 -2.74
C LEU A 176 -14.65 -0.07 -3.38
N ASN A 177 -14.37 1.02 -2.63
CA ASN A 177 -14.33 2.35 -3.23
C ASN A 177 -13.17 2.50 -4.25
N ALA A 178 -12.02 1.87 -4.03
CA ALA A 178 -10.91 1.91 -4.98
C ALA A 178 -11.24 1.23 -6.31
N LEU A 179 -12.00 0.14 -6.27
CA LEU A 179 -12.33 -0.67 -7.44
C LEU A 179 -13.55 -0.15 -8.21
N PHE A 180 -14.59 0.28 -7.49
CA PHE A 180 -15.91 0.58 -8.07
C PHE A 180 -16.41 2.01 -7.80
N GLY A 181 -15.72 2.74 -6.94
CA GLY A 181 -16.13 4.07 -6.49
C GLY A 181 -15.49 5.22 -7.25
N LYS A 182 -15.36 6.33 -6.56
CA LYS A 182 -14.83 7.59 -7.10
C LYS A 182 -13.90 8.25 -6.09
N MET A 183 -13.09 9.19 -6.60
CA MET A 183 -12.29 10.07 -5.75
C MET A 183 -13.20 10.81 -4.78
N ASN A 184 -12.85 10.81 -3.50
CA ASN A 184 -13.62 11.43 -2.44
C ASN A 184 -12.75 12.44 -1.65
N PRO A 185 -13.35 13.34 -0.84
CA PRO A 185 -12.60 14.40 -0.15
C PRO A 185 -11.45 13.91 0.74
N MET A 186 -11.51 12.68 1.25
CA MET A 186 -10.49 12.10 2.14
C MET A 186 -9.17 11.79 1.41
N ILE A 187 -9.20 11.63 0.08
CA ILE A 187 -8.04 11.21 -0.71
C ILE A 187 -7.75 12.13 -1.91
N THR A 188 -8.55 13.18 -2.13
CA THR A 188 -8.45 14.04 -3.31
C THR A 188 -7.15 14.84 -3.37
N SER A 189 -6.67 15.37 -2.25
CA SER A 189 -5.43 16.15 -2.17
C SER A 189 -4.34 15.41 -1.40
N VAL A 190 -3.10 15.85 -1.55
CA VAL A 190 -1.95 15.34 -0.78
C VAL A 190 -2.20 15.50 0.71
N LYS A 191 -2.64 16.68 1.14
CA LYS A 191 -2.96 16.94 2.56
C LYS A 191 -4.07 16.02 3.06
N ALA A 192 -5.15 15.89 2.30
CA ALA A 192 -6.28 15.05 2.69
C ALA A 192 -5.86 13.58 2.87
N VAL A 193 -5.17 12.98 1.90
CA VAL A 193 -4.78 11.56 1.98
C VAL A 193 -3.80 11.29 3.12
N VAL A 194 -2.88 12.23 3.42
CA VAL A 194 -1.94 12.09 4.54
C VAL A 194 -2.68 12.16 5.88
N HIS A 195 -3.54 13.18 6.09
CA HIS A 195 -4.29 13.28 7.33
C HIS A 195 -5.26 12.12 7.52
N SER A 196 -5.94 11.69 6.46
CA SER A 196 -6.82 10.52 6.51
C SER A 196 -6.05 9.23 6.79
N GLY A 197 -4.86 9.08 6.23
CA GLY A 197 -3.99 7.95 6.51
C GLY A 197 -3.49 7.92 7.95
N LEU A 198 -3.11 9.07 8.51
CA LEU A 198 -2.74 9.19 9.92
C LEU A 198 -3.92 8.87 10.84
N ALA A 199 -5.10 9.43 10.57
CA ALA A 199 -6.32 9.14 11.32
C ALA A 199 -6.67 7.64 11.25
N LEU A 200 -6.58 7.04 10.07
CA LEU A 200 -6.78 5.61 9.88
C LEU A 200 -5.73 4.79 10.64
N GLY A 201 -4.48 5.23 10.68
CA GLY A 201 -3.42 4.63 11.50
C GLY A 201 -3.76 4.62 12.98
N VAL A 202 -4.30 5.73 13.51
CA VAL A 202 -4.79 5.81 14.90
C VAL A 202 -5.96 4.84 15.12
N ILE A 203 -6.93 4.77 14.19
CA ILE A 203 -8.05 3.83 14.28
C ILE A 203 -7.55 2.39 14.36
N PHE A 204 -6.62 1.99 13.50
CA PHE A 204 -6.05 0.64 13.54
C PHE A 204 -5.22 0.40 14.81
N ALA A 205 -4.53 1.42 15.32
CA ALA A 205 -3.85 1.34 16.62
C ALA A 205 -4.84 1.06 17.76
N LEU A 206 -5.99 1.72 17.76
CA LEU A 206 -7.04 1.46 18.75
C LEU A 206 -7.66 0.07 18.59
N ILE A 207 -7.92 -0.37 17.35
CA ILE A 207 -8.44 -1.71 17.07
C ILE A 207 -7.53 -2.79 17.64
N VAL A 208 -6.22 -2.75 17.33
CA VAL A 208 -5.30 -3.82 17.74
C VAL A 208 -4.95 -3.80 19.22
N ASN A 209 -5.23 -2.72 19.95
CA ASN A 209 -4.95 -2.63 21.38
C ASN A 209 -6.18 -2.84 22.27
N TYR A 210 -7.41 -2.60 21.76
CA TYR A 210 -8.60 -2.55 22.61
C TYR A 210 -9.75 -3.47 22.15
N LEU A 211 -9.70 -3.98 20.91
CA LEU A 211 -10.68 -4.93 20.38
C LEU A 211 -10.07 -6.31 20.12
#